data_6bbce09f9d3d49500c9126fffd053b4d
#
_entry.id   6bbce09f9d3d49500c9126fffd053b4d
#
_cell.length_a   1.000
_cell.length_b   1.000
_cell.length_c   1.000
_cell.angle_alpha   90.00
_cell.angle_beta   90.00
_cell.angle_gamma   90.00
#
_symmetry.space_group_name_H-M   'P 1'
#
loop_
_entity.id
_entity.type
_entity.pdbx_description
1 polymer ?
#
loop_
_entity_poly.entity_id
_entity_poly.type
_entity_poly.pdbx_seq_one_letter_code
_entity_poly.pdbx_strand_id
1 'polypeptide(L)'
;MSRTTAALPTPRPVTPLAILSESLDRIVARLDAQPDGAALDPALGSEIRRAAVIAAGIDPYTAALSTPESPALRALSERTAAEDWAGDGAGLEQEMLSGHLEGQLLKALVHASRARQVLEIGMFTGYSALAMAEAVQEVAGEEGLVVACEIDERVAALAQECFDASPAGDRIDVHVGPALETLHALADAGARFDLVFLDADKAGYTDYLHALLDTGLLARRGLLVVDNTLMQGQPWTGEETPNGEAIAAFNQVVADDPRVEQVVLPVRDGVTLVRRVAG
;
A
#
# COMPACT_ATOMS: atom_id res chain seq x y z
N MET A 1 29.37 15.34 -23.94
CA MET A 1 29.61 14.78 -22.60
C MET A 1 28.44 13.84 -22.33
N SER A 2 28.69 12.52 -22.41
CA SER A 2 27.69 11.51 -22.17
C SER A 2 27.41 11.44 -20.66
N ARG A 3 26.22 11.78 -20.22
CA ARG A 3 25.79 11.53 -18.83
C ARG A 3 25.59 10.02 -18.70
N THR A 4 26.49 9.37 -17.97
CA THR A 4 26.28 8.01 -17.50
C THR A 4 25.10 8.06 -16.53
N THR A 5 23.93 7.58 -16.96
CA THR A 5 22.80 7.33 -16.06
C THR A 5 23.28 6.28 -15.05
N ALA A 6 23.47 6.69 -13.81
CA ALA A 6 23.67 5.74 -12.72
C ALA A 6 22.42 4.84 -12.67
N ALA A 7 22.62 3.54 -12.63
CA ALA A 7 21.52 2.62 -12.43
C ALA A 7 20.87 2.93 -11.06
N LEU A 8 19.54 3.06 -11.04
CA LEU A 8 18.80 3.21 -9.79
C LEU A 8 19.11 2.02 -8.87
N PRO A 9 19.22 2.24 -7.55
CA PRO A 9 19.44 1.15 -6.62
C PRO A 9 18.30 0.12 -6.74
N THR A 10 18.64 -1.16 -6.66
CA THR A 10 17.63 -2.22 -6.65
C THR A 10 16.81 -2.10 -5.37
N PRO A 11 15.47 -1.98 -5.46
CA PRO A 11 14.61 -1.90 -4.29
C PRO A 11 14.80 -3.12 -3.36
N ARG A 12 14.75 -2.89 -2.04
CA ARG A 12 14.78 -4.00 -1.08
C ARG A 12 13.44 -4.74 -1.07
N PRO A 13 13.41 -6.05 -0.73
CA PRO A 13 12.15 -6.79 -0.61
C PRO A 13 11.37 -6.29 0.62
N VAL A 14 10.12 -5.85 0.40
CA VAL A 14 9.23 -5.30 1.45
C VAL A 14 7.92 -6.07 1.60
N THR A 15 7.75 -7.17 0.89
CA THR A 15 6.57 -8.03 1.02
C THR A 15 6.98 -9.44 1.46
N PRO A 16 6.11 -10.21 2.16
CA PRO A 16 6.43 -11.57 2.56
C PRO A 16 6.87 -12.45 1.40
N LEU A 17 6.23 -12.28 0.23
CA LEU A 17 6.58 -13.04 -0.96
C LEU A 17 7.96 -12.67 -1.52
N ALA A 18 8.27 -11.37 -1.60
CA ALA A 18 9.57 -10.90 -2.07
C ALA A 18 10.71 -11.36 -1.14
N ILE A 19 10.48 -11.31 0.19
CA ILE A 19 11.42 -11.80 1.20
C ILE A 19 11.64 -13.32 1.06
N LEU A 20 10.55 -14.08 0.85
CA LEU A 20 10.64 -15.52 0.61
C LEU A 20 11.39 -15.84 -0.69
N SER A 21 11.10 -15.11 -1.76
CA SER A 21 11.79 -15.27 -3.06
C SER A 21 13.29 -15.05 -2.91
N GLU A 22 13.71 -13.92 -2.31
CA GLU A 22 15.12 -13.62 -2.07
C GLU A 22 15.80 -14.69 -1.19
N SER A 23 15.08 -15.21 -0.19
CA SER A 23 15.62 -16.28 0.68
C SER A 23 15.83 -17.57 -0.09
N LEU A 24 14.90 -17.95 -0.96
CA LEU A 24 15.03 -19.12 -1.83
C LEU A 24 16.16 -18.95 -2.85
N ASP A 25 16.33 -17.77 -3.45
CA ASP A 25 17.42 -17.46 -4.36
C ASP A 25 18.79 -17.58 -3.69
N ARG A 26 18.92 -17.10 -2.44
CA ARG A 26 20.15 -17.30 -1.64
C ARG A 26 20.43 -18.78 -1.37
N ILE A 27 19.39 -19.60 -1.11
CA ILE A 27 19.53 -21.03 -0.92
C ILE A 27 19.98 -21.68 -2.23
N VAL A 28 19.36 -21.36 -3.35
CA VAL A 28 19.75 -21.89 -4.69
C VAL A 28 21.19 -21.54 -5.02
N ALA A 29 21.61 -20.27 -4.84
CA ALA A 29 22.99 -19.85 -5.09
C ALA A 29 24.01 -20.62 -4.23
N ARG A 30 23.67 -20.90 -2.95
CA ARG A 30 24.53 -21.71 -2.07
C ARG A 30 24.59 -23.18 -2.51
N LEU A 31 23.50 -23.74 -3.02
CA LEU A 31 23.47 -25.11 -3.58
C LEU A 31 24.35 -25.20 -4.84
N ASP A 32 24.24 -24.22 -5.73
CA ASP A 32 25.00 -24.19 -6.98
C ASP A 32 26.51 -23.96 -6.78
N ALA A 33 26.89 -23.30 -5.65
CA ALA A 33 28.28 -23.07 -5.27
C ALA A 33 28.94 -24.26 -4.55
N GLN A 34 28.19 -25.33 -4.22
CA GLN A 34 28.78 -26.51 -3.58
C GLN A 34 29.68 -27.31 -4.58
N PRO A 35 30.84 -27.79 -4.10
CA PRO A 35 31.68 -28.67 -4.93
C PRO A 35 30.96 -29.96 -5.33
N ASP A 36 31.24 -30.45 -6.53
CA ASP A 36 30.76 -31.76 -7.00
C ASP A 36 31.08 -32.83 -5.94
N GLY A 37 30.04 -33.48 -5.38
CA GLY A 37 30.19 -34.52 -4.37
C GLY A 37 29.67 -34.16 -2.96
N ALA A 38 29.22 -32.94 -2.71
CA ALA A 38 28.47 -32.64 -1.48
C ALA A 38 27.08 -33.30 -1.57
N ALA A 39 26.77 -34.12 -0.54
CA ALA A 39 25.64 -35.06 -0.58
C ALA A 39 24.27 -34.42 -0.38
N LEU A 40 23.89 -33.46 -1.24
CA LEU A 40 22.48 -33.04 -1.28
C LEU A 40 21.73 -33.99 -2.24
N ASP A 41 20.58 -34.48 -1.78
CA ASP A 41 19.67 -35.24 -2.64
C ASP A 41 19.30 -34.39 -3.88
N PRO A 42 19.59 -34.85 -5.12
CA PRO A 42 19.25 -34.10 -6.33
C PRO A 42 17.77 -33.77 -6.46
N ALA A 43 16.88 -34.60 -5.89
CA ALA A 43 15.44 -34.32 -5.85
C ALA A 43 15.12 -33.12 -4.99
N LEU A 44 15.72 -32.99 -3.80
CA LEU A 44 15.55 -31.84 -2.91
C LEU A 44 16.07 -30.55 -3.56
N GLY A 45 17.22 -30.59 -4.23
CA GLY A 45 17.75 -29.44 -4.97
C GLY A 45 16.79 -28.99 -6.08
N SER A 46 16.16 -29.94 -6.80
CA SER A 46 15.15 -29.63 -7.82
C SER A 46 13.87 -28.98 -7.22
N GLU A 47 13.41 -29.49 -6.10
CA GLU A 47 12.24 -28.92 -5.40
C GLU A 47 12.49 -27.48 -4.93
N ILE A 48 13.66 -27.19 -4.36
CA ILE A 48 14.03 -25.84 -3.91
C ILE A 48 14.07 -24.87 -5.11
N ARG A 49 14.72 -25.25 -6.22
CA ARG A 49 14.75 -24.42 -7.43
C ARG A 49 13.36 -24.16 -7.99
N ARG A 50 12.48 -25.16 -7.96
CA ARG A 50 11.09 -24.99 -8.38
C ARG A 50 10.34 -24.02 -7.48
N ALA A 51 10.53 -24.10 -6.16
CA ALA A 51 9.92 -23.16 -5.20
C ALA A 51 10.39 -21.72 -5.45
N ALA A 52 11.71 -21.53 -5.68
CA ALA A 52 12.28 -20.22 -6.01
C ALA A 52 11.66 -19.64 -7.29
N VAL A 53 11.55 -20.42 -8.36
CA VAL A 53 10.94 -19.99 -9.63
C VAL A 53 9.47 -19.60 -9.45
N ILE A 54 8.70 -20.35 -8.64
CA ILE A 54 7.31 -20.04 -8.35
C ILE A 54 7.22 -18.71 -7.57
N ALA A 55 8.00 -18.55 -6.50
CA ALA A 55 8.00 -17.35 -5.68
C ALA A 55 8.40 -16.11 -6.50
N ALA A 56 9.50 -16.18 -7.24
CA ALA A 56 10.00 -15.08 -8.07
C ALA A 56 9.06 -14.70 -9.23
N GLY A 57 8.21 -15.62 -9.67
CA GLY A 57 7.31 -15.40 -10.81
C GLY A 57 6.00 -14.71 -10.46
N ILE A 58 5.54 -14.72 -9.21
CA ILE A 58 4.20 -14.25 -8.87
C ILE A 58 4.04 -12.75 -9.13
N ASP A 59 4.90 -11.92 -8.58
CA ASP A 59 4.78 -10.45 -8.72
C ASP A 59 4.89 -9.99 -10.18
N PRO A 60 5.92 -10.37 -10.96
CA PRO A 60 6.01 -9.96 -12.36
C PRO A 60 4.89 -10.53 -13.23
N TYR A 61 4.40 -11.73 -12.94
CA TYR A 61 3.28 -12.34 -13.68
C TYR A 61 1.97 -11.59 -13.41
N THR A 62 1.66 -11.29 -12.16
CA THR A 62 0.46 -10.55 -11.79
C THR A 62 0.49 -9.11 -12.31
N ALA A 63 1.64 -8.44 -12.22
CA ALA A 63 1.81 -7.10 -12.77
C ALA A 63 1.62 -7.07 -14.30
N ALA A 64 2.19 -8.05 -15.03
CA ALA A 64 2.08 -8.13 -16.48
C ALA A 64 0.67 -8.42 -17.00
N LEU A 65 -0.18 -9.04 -16.17
CA LEU A 65 -1.57 -9.37 -16.51
C LEU A 65 -2.59 -8.38 -15.91
N SER A 66 -2.14 -7.43 -15.10
CA SER A 66 -2.97 -6.33 -14.62
C SER A 66 -3.03 -5.20 -15.65
N THR A 67 -4.12 -4.43 -15.64
CA THR A 67 -4.27 -3.26 -16.51
C THR A 67 -3.08 -2.31 -16.32
N PRO A 68 -2.39 -1.87 -17.38
CA PRO A 68 -1.25 -0.97 -17.26
C PRO A 68 -1.59 0.33 -16.52
N GLU A 69 -0.58 0.90 -15.87
CA GLU A 69 -0.68 2.23 -15.27
C GLU A 69 -1.07 3.29 -16.31
N SER A 70 -1.86 4.28 -15.88
CA SER A 70 -2.07 5.47 -16.67
C SER A 70 -0.73 6.24 -16.89
N PRO A 71 -0.64 7.10 -17.91
CA PRO A 71 0.54 7.94 -18.06
C PRO A 71 0.85 8.81 -16.84
N ALA A 72 -0.18 9.29 -16.14
CA ALA A 72 -0.01 10.11 -14.93
C ALA A 72 0.54 9.29 -13.74
N LEU A 73 0.00 8.10 -13.48
CA LEU A 73 0.50 7.20 -12.45
C LEU A 73 1.94 6.78 -12.71
N ARG A 74 2.30 6.50 -13.97
CA ARG A 74 3.67 6.18 -14.35
C ARG A 74 4.62 7.36 -14.12
N ALA A 75 4.23 8.57 -14.52
CA ALA A 75 5.03 9.78 -14.30
C ALA A 75 5.26 10.05 -12.81
N LEU A 76 4.23 9.84 -11.96
CA LEU A 76 4.34 9.95 -10.51
C LEU A 76 5.31 8.90 -9.95
N SER A 77 5.19 7.65 -10.36
CA SER A 77 6.11 6.58 -9.94
C SER A 77 7.56 6.88 -10.32
N GLU A 78 7.80 7.34 -11.56
CA GLU A 78 9.13 7.75 -12.02
C GLU A 78 9.65 8.97 -11.24
N ARG A 79 8.80 9.94 -10.91
CA ARG A 79 9.15 11.12 -10.09
C ARG A 79 9.53 10.71 -8.67
N THR A 80 8.77 9.79 -8.06
CA THR A 80 9.08 9.24 -6.73
C THR A 80 10.42 8.49 -6.74
N ALA A 81 10.67 7.67 -7.75
CA ALA A 81 11.93 6.93 -7.89
C ALA A 81 13.15 7.83 -8.12
N ALA A 82 12.96 9.04 -8.66
CA ALA A 82 14.03 10.00 -8.91
C ALA A 82 14.37 10.89 -7.69
N GLU A 83 13.56 10.83 -6.63
CA GLU A 83 13.77 11.64 -5.41
C GLU A 83 14.88 11.07 -4.55
N ASP A 84 15.62 11.93 -3.84
CA ASP A 84 16.62 11.53 -2.85
C ASP A 84 15.98 11.36 -1.47
N TRP A 85 15.59 10.14 -1.16
CA TRP A 85 14.96 9.78 0.12
C TRP A 85 15.95 9.65 1.28
N ALA A 86 17.26 9.55 1.01
CA ALA A 86 18.28 9.37 2.04
C ALA A 86 18.71 10.68 2.71
N GLY A 87 18.42 11.83 2.09
CA GLY A 87 19.02 13.11 2.42
C GLY A 87 18.44 13.83 3.64
N ASP A 88 17.24 13.53 4.08
CA ASP A 88 16.50 14.32 5.08
C ASP A 88 16.37 13.70 6.48
N GLY A 89 16.76 12.43 6.63
CA GLY A 89 16.65 11.72 7.92
C GLY A 89 15.22 11.43 8.39
N ALA A 90 14.21 11.64 7.53
CA ALA A 90 12.81 11.40 7.84
C ALA A 90 12.44 9.91 7.82
N GLY A 91 13.36 9.04 7.39
CA GLY A 91 13.12 7.59 7.30
C GLY A 91 12.15 7.20 6.18
N LEU A 92 11.93 8.10 5.23
CA LEU A 92 11.11 7.83 4.05
C LEU A 92 11.91 7.04 3.02
N GLU A 93 11.23 6.13 2.31
CA GLU A 93 11.85 5.24 1.32
C GLU A 93 10.97 5.15 0.08
N GLN A 94 11.59 4.94 -1.08
CA GLN A 94 10.87 4.75 -2.35
C GLN A 94 9.86 3.59 -2.28
N GLU A 95 10.19 2.55 -1.51
CA GLU A 95 9.39 1.34 -1.32
C GLU A 95 8.07 1.58 -0.61
N MET A 96 7.85 2.76 -0.02
CA MET A 96 6.56 3.19 0.55
C MET A 96 5.51 3.46 -0.52
N LEU A 97 5.89 3.54 -1.80
CA LEU A 97 4.94 3.71 -2.89
C LEU A 97 4.05 2.46 -3.04
N SER A 98 2.73 2.63 -3.00
CA SER A 98 1.75 1.54 -3.19
C SER A 98 1.98 0.79 -4.51
N GLY A 99 2.24 1.51 -5.60
CA GLY A 99 2.61 0.96 -6.90
C GLY A 99 1.46 0.32 -7.68
N HIS A 100 1.82 -0.26 -8.84
CA HIS A 100 0.89 -0.63 -9.90
C HIS A 100 -0.23 -1.60 -9.45
N LEU A 101 0.13 -2.73 -8.85
CA LEU A 101 -0.84 -3.78 -8.51
C LEU A 101 -1.87 -3.29 -7.49
N GLU A 102 -1.39 -2.59 -6.47
CA GLU A 102 -2.25 -2.07 -5.42
C GLU A 102 -3.10 -0.90 -5.91
N GLY A 103 -2.54 0.02 -6.69
CA GLY A 103 -3.31 1.07 -7.34
C GLY A 103 -4.43 0.51 -8.22
N GLN A 104 -4.19 -0.57 -8.97
CA GLN A 104 -5.24 -1.23 -9.76
C GLN A 104 -6.29 -1.93 -8.86
N LEU A 105 -5.89 -2.50 -7.73
CA LEU A 105 -6.83 -3.04 -6.75
C LEU A 105 -7.72 -1.93 -6.19
N LEU A 106 -7.14 -0.80 -5.78
CA LEU A 106 -7.90 0.35 -5.26
C LEU A 106 -8.88 0.90 -6.31
N LYS A 107 -8.46 1.06 -7.57
CA LYS A 107 -9.36 1.43 -8.68
C LYS A 107 -10.52 0.45 -8.81
N ALA A 108 -10.24 -0.85 -8.81
CA ALA A 108 -11.28 -1.88 -8.89
C ALA A 108 -12.25 -1.83 -7.71
N LEU A 109 -11.76 -1.55 -6.48
CA LEU A 109 -12.60 -1.40 -5.29
C LEU A 109 -13.46 -0.14 -5.34
N VAL A 110 -12.95 1.00 -5.83
CA VAL A 110 -13.75 2.21 -6.08
C VAL A 110 -14.89 1.92 -7.05
N HIS A 111 -14.61 1.23 -8.17
CA HIS A 111 -15.65 0.84 -9.14
C HIS A 111 -16.66 -0.14 -8.55
N ALA A 112 -16.19 -1.17 -7.84
CA ALA A 112 -17.06 -2.22 -7.27
C ALA A 112 -18.00 -1.67 -6.17
N SER A 113 -17.48 -0.79 -5.31
CA SER A 113 -18.26 -0.12 -4.26
C SER A 113 -19.05 1.08 -4.77
N ARG A 114 -18.75 1.57 -5.99
CA ARG A 114 -19.26 2.82 -6.55
C ARG A 114 -18.98 4.01 -5.61
N ALA A 115 -17.80 4.02 -5.02
CA ALA A 115 -17.39 5.06 -4.10
C ALA A 115 -17.31 6.41 -4.81
N ARG A 116 -17.88 7.44 -4.19
CA ARG A 116 -17.88 8.83 -4.66
C ARG A 116 -17.04 9.72 -3.75
N GLN A 117 -17.04 9.41 -2.46
CA GLN A 117 -16.27 10.09 -1.43
C GLN A 117 -15.26 9.11 -0.88
N VAL A 118 -13.99 9.37 -1.10
CA VAL A 118 -12.87 8.53 -0.69
C VAL A 118 -12.00 9.30 0.29
N LEU A 119 -11.53 8.64 1.32
CA LEU A 119 -10.56 9.17 2.28
C LEU A 119 -9.30 8.31 2.23
N GLU A 120 -8.14 8.96 2.19
CA GLU A 120 -6.85 8.31 2.34
C GLU A 120 -6.15 8.84 3.60
N ILE A 121 -5.61 7.94 4.41
CA ILE A 121 -4.87 8.24 5.62
C ILE A 121 -3.43 7.73 5.43
N GLY A 122 -2.50 8.67 5.19
CA GLY A 122 -1.13 8.37 4.76
C GLY A 122 -1.05 8.33 3.23
N MET A 123 -0.74 9.47 2.62
CA MET A 123 -0.77 9.61 1.16
C MET A 123 0.60 9.33 0.52
N PHE A 124 1.69 9.62 1.24
CA PHE A 124 3.04 9.66 0.68
C PHE A 124 3.09 10.53 -0.58
N THR A 125 3.69 10.08 -1.68
CA THR A 125 3.78 10.85 -2.93
C THR A 125 2.49 10.83 -3.78
N GLY A 126 1.40 10.23 -3.25
CA GLY A 126 0.06 10.34 -3.81
C GLY A 126 -0.30 9.33 -4.92
N TYR A 127 0.43 8.22 -5.04
CA TYR A 127 0.14 7.22 -6.07
C TYR A 127 -1.26 6.59 -5.90
N SER A 128 -1.58 6.15 -4.70
CA SER A 128 -2.88 5.58 -4.34
C SER A 128 -4.00 6.61 -4.44
N ALA A 129 -3.78 7.86 -3.95
CA ALA A 129 -4.72 8.96 -4.10
C ALA A 129 -5.06 9.20 -5.56
N LEU A 130 -4.05 9.30 -6.43
CA LEU A 130 -4.25 9.52 -7.86
C LEU A 130 -4.94 8.33 -8.54
N ALA A 131 -4.58 7.10 -8.18
CA ALA A 131 -5.26 5.91 -8.70
C ALA A 131 -6.75 5.89 -8.32
N MET A 132 -7.07 6.21 -7.06
CA MET A 132 -8.46 6.32 -6.61
C MET A 132 -9.17 7.49 -7.27
N ALA A 133 -8.51 8.64 -7.46
CA ALA A 133 -9.08 9.81 -8.12
C ALA A 133 -9.46 9.55 -9.58
N GLU A 134 -8.63 8.83 -10.33
CA GLU A 134 -8.97 8.40 -11.70
C GLU A 134 -10.26 7.55 -11.71
N ALA A 135 -10.39 6.60 -10.78
CA ALA A 135 -11.58 5.76 -10.70
C ALA A 135 -12.81 6.53 -10.19
N VAL A 136 -12.64 7.41 -9.21
CA VAL A 136 -13.71 8.28 -8.69
C VAL A 136 -14.25 9.21 -9.79
N GLN A 137 -13.36 9.76 -10.63
CA GLN A 137 -13.76 10.59 -11.78
C GLN A 137 -14.64 9.78 -12.76
N GLU A 138 -14.32 8.52 -13.01
CA GLU A 138 -15.13 7.65 -13.89
C GLU A 138 -16.48 7.29 -13.24
N VAL A 139 -16.53 7.06 -11.91
CA VAL A 139 -17.74 6.64 -11.19
C VAL A 139 -18.68 7.81 -10.93
N ALA A 140 -18.19 8.99 -10.58
CA ALA A 140 -18.97 10.09 -10.04
C ALA A 140 -18.77 11.44 -10.77
N GLY A 141 -17.87 11.51 -11.74
CA GLY A 141 -17.59 12.75 -12.47
C GLY A 141 -17.12 13.88 -11.54
N GLU A 142 -17.76 15.04 -11.67
CA GLU A 142 -17.42 16.22 -10.87
C GLU A 142 -17.81 16.13 -9.38
N GLU A 143 -18.71 15.22 -9.02
CA GLU A 143 -19.15 15.03 -7.65
C GLU A 143 -18.23 14.09 -6.85
N GLY A 144 -17.26 13.46 -7.52
CA GLY A 144 -16.29 12.57 -6.91
C GLY A 144 -15.14 13.32 -6.27
N LEU A 145 -14.71 12.86 -5.09
CA LEU A 145 -13.63 13.48 -4.32
C LEU A 145 -12.80 12.42 -3.59
N VAL A 146 -11.50 12.62 -3.57
CA VAL A 146 -10.54 11.95 -2.69
C VAL A 146 -9.99 12.98 -1.71
N VAL A 147 -10.21 12.80 -0.42
CA VAL A 147 -9.55 13.56 0.65
C VAL A 147 -8.33 12.77 1.08
N ALA A 148 -7.14 13.35 1.01
CA ALA A 148 -5.88 12.67 1.31
C ALA A 148 -5.13 13.38 2.45
N CYS A 149 -4.74 12.62 3.49
CA CYS A 149 -3.97 13.12 4.63
C CYS A 149 -2.49 12.77 4.47
N GLU A 150 -1.62 13.74 4.63
CA GLU A 150 -0.17 13.56 4.63
C GLU A 150 0.46 14.42 5.74
N ILE A 151 1.41 13.86 6.49
CA ILE A 151 2.05 14.59 7.59
C ILE A 151 3.25 15.39 7.11
N ASP A 152 3.93 14.95 6.06
CA ASP A 152 5.14 15.57 5.54
C ASP A 152 4.79 16.59 4.45
N GLU A 153 5.01 17.88 4.75
CA GLU A 153 4.72 18.99 3.85
C GLU A 153 5.51 18.91 2.53
N ARG A 154 6.75 18.42 2.56
CA ARG A 154 7.60 18.25 1.36
C ARG A 154 7.04 17.16 0.44
N VAL A 155 6.62 16.05 1.03
CA VAL A 155 6.03 14.93 0.30
C VAL A 155 4.69 15.34 -0.31
N ALA A 156 3.85 16.04 0.47
CA ALA A 156 2.59 16.59 -0.01
C ALA A 156 2.77 17.58 -1.18
N ALA A 157 3.82 18.43 -1.12
CA ALA A 157 4.12 19.35 -2.22
C ALA A 157 4.55 18.60 -3.50
N LEU A 158 5.36 17.53 -3.38
CA LEU A 158 5.73 16.67 -4.50
C LEU A 158 4.49 15.99 -5.11
N ALA A 159 3.60 15.48 -4.26
CA ALA A 159 2.35 14.87 -4.71
C ALA A 159 1.49 15.89 -5.47
N GLN A 160 1.37 17.13 -4.97
CA GLN A 160 0.59 18.18 -5.62
C GLN A 160 1.13 18.53 -7.01
N GLU A 161 2.48 18.59 -7.20
CA GLU A 161 3.07 18.78 -8.54
C GLU A 161 2.62 17.70 -9.53
N CYS A 162 2.52 16.44 -9.07
CA CYS A 162 2.06 15.33 -9.89
C CYS A 162 0.54 15.40 -10.16
N PHE A 163 -0.24 15.82 -9.18
CA PHE A 163 -1.69 16.01 -9.32
C PHE A 163 -2.02 17.11 -10.31
N ASP A 164 -1.35 18.26 -10.24
CA ASP A 164 -1.54 19.40 -11.15
C ASP A 164 -1.24 19.01 -12.61
N ALA A 165 -0.38 18.01 -12.81
CA ALA A 165 -0.07 17.46 -14.14
C ALA A 165 -1.04 16.37 -14.61
N SER A 166 -2.01 15.95 -13.77
CA SER A 166 -2.95 14.86 -14.05
C SER A 166 -4.35 15.36 -14.32
N PRO A 167 -5.08 14.78 -15.31
CA PRO A 167 -6.49 15.10 -15.51
C PRO A 167 -7.42 14.82 -14.34
N ALA A 168 -7.02 13.90 -13.43
CA ALA A 168 -7.80 13.55 -12.25
C ALA A 168 -7.32 14.27 -10.98
N GLY A 169 -6.27 15.08 -11.06
CA GLY A 169 -5.69 15.75 -9.88
C GLY A 169 -6.65 16.71 -9.19
N ASP A 170 -7.52 17.39 -9.95
CA ASP A 170 -8.57 18.26 -9.38
C ASP A 170 -9.60 17.52 -8.50
N ARG A 171 -9.54 16.19 -8.45
CA ARG A 171 -10.39 15.35 -7.57
C ARG A 171 -9.74 15.04 -6.24
N ILE A 172 -8.54 15.56 -5.96
CA ILE A 172 -7.79 15.27 -4.75
C ILE A 172 -7.68 16.53 -3.91
N ASP A 173 -8.15 16.45 -2.66
CA ASP A 173 -8.04 17.50 -1.64
C ASP A 173 -7.03 17.04 -0.58
N VAL A 174 -5.86 17.70 -0.54
CA VAL A 174 -4.74 17.30 0.32
C VAL A 174 -4.77 18.07 1.62
N HIS A 175 -4.78 17.34 2.74
CA HIS A 175 -4.70 17.86 4.09
C HIS A 175 -3.34 17.54 4.70
N VAL A 176 -2.51 18.58 4.92
CA VAL A 176 -1.18 18.43 5.51
C VAL A 176 -1.27 18.57 7.02
N GLY A 177 -0.74 17.59 7.76
CA GLY A 177 -0.70 17.57 9.21
C GLY A 177 -1.12 16.24 9.82
N PRO A 178 -1.27 16.17 11.16
CA PRO A 178 -1.69 14.96 11.85
C PRO A 178 -3.08 14.49 11.39
N ALA A 179 -3.16 13.26 10.87
CA ALA A 179 -4.39 12.75 10.27
C ALA A 179 -5.57 12.72 11.26
N LEU A 180 -5.36 12.41 12.55
CA LEU A 180 -6.43 12.41 13.55
C LEU A 180 -7.10 13.77 13.71
N GLU A 181 -6.36 14.88 13.59
CA GLU A 181 -6.92 16.22 13.64
C GLU A 181 -7.84 16.48 12.44
N THR A 182 -7.39 16.07 11.25
CA THR A 182 -8.19 16.14 10.03
C THR A 182 -9.45 15.27 10.14
N LEU A 183 -9.33 14.02 10.64
CA LEU A 183 -10.47 13.13 10.82
C LEU A 183 -11.53 13.73 11.76
N HIS A 184 -11.11 14.33 12.88
CA HIS A 184 -12.03 15.00 13.80
C HIS A 184 -12.72 16.19 13.12
N ALA A 185 -11.98 17.04 12.42
CA ALA A 185 -12.56 18.18 11.71
C ALA A 185 -13.57 17.75 10.63
N LEU A 186 -13.25 16.70 9.87
CA LEU A 186 -14.17 16.11 8.88
C LEU A 186 -15.42 15.52 9.53
N ALA A 187 -15.26 14.85 10.67
CA ALA A 187 -16.39 14.32 11.44
C ALA A 187 -17.31 15.43 11.96
N ASP A 188 -16.76 16.49 12.50
CA ASP A 188 -17.49 17.68 12.98
C ASP A 188 -18.24 18.39 11.83
N ALA A 189 -17.67 18.37 10.63
CA ALA A 189 -18.31 18.85 9.41
C ALA A 189 -19.40 17.90 8.87
N GLY A 190 -19.56 16.71 9.45
CA GLY A 190 -20.54 15.72 9.04
C GLY A 190 -20.15 14.92 7.80
N ALA A 191 -18.87 14.91 7.42
CA ALA A 191 -18.38 14.15 6.27
C ALA A 191 -18.62 12.64 6.43
N ARG A 192 -18.76 11.95 5.29
CA ARG A 192 -18.92 10.48 5.22
C ARG A 192 -18.22 9.96 3.97
N PHE A 193 -17.50 8.86 4.11
CA PHE A 193 -16.71 8.27 3.03
C PHE A 193 -17.21 6.88 2.67
N ASP A 194 -17.34 6.64 1.37
CA ASP A 194 -17.78 5.36 0.81
C ASP A 194 -16.62 4.34 0.79
N LEU A 195 -15.39 4.83 0.65
CA LEU A 195 -14.17 4.04 0.75
C LEU A 195 -13.14 4.82 1.55
N VAL A 196 -12.45 4.13 2.45
CA VAL A 196 -11.29 4.67 3.19
C VAL A 196 -10.09 3.79 2.92
N PHE A 197 -8.97 4.37 2.54
CA PHE A 197 -7.69 3.68 2.43
C PHE A 197 -6.78 4.12 3.59
N LEU A 198 -6.26 3.17 4.35
CA LEU A 198 -5.40 3.39 5.51
C LEU A 198 -4.02 2.80 5.24
N ASP A 199 -3.03 3.68 5.06
CA ASP A 199 -1.62 3.35 4.90
C ASP A 199 -0.72 4.42 5.54
N ALA A 200 -0.87 4.62 6.84
CA ALA A 200 -0.12 5.60 7.63
C ALA A 200 0.90 4.93 8.57
N ASP A 201 1.29 5.64 9.64
CA ASP A 201 2.10 5.09 10.72
C ASP A 201 1.37 3.92 11.40
N LYS A 202 2.05 2.80 11.56
CA LYS A 202 1.41 1.55 12.01
C LYS A 202 0.93 1.62 13.46
N ALA A 203 1.60 2.44 14.28
CA ALA A 203 1.19 2.67 15.67
C ALA A 203 -0.20 3.36 15.79
N GLY A 204 -0.56 4.19 14.81
CA GLY A 204 -1.83 4.93 14.78
C GLY A 204 -3.03 4.13 14.25
N TYR A 205 -2.84 2.94 13.67
CA TYR A 205 -3.91 2.22 12.96
C TYR A 205 -5.17 1.97 13.80
N THR A 206 -5.00 1.59 15.06
CA THR A 206 -6.14 1.36 15.98
C THR A 206 -6.91 2.64 16.25
N ASP A 207 -6.22 3.76 16.45
CA ASP A 207 -6.85 5.05 16.70
C ASP A 207 -7.59 5.56 15.45
N TYR A 208 -7.02 5.37 14.26
CA TYR A 208 -7.70 5.67 13.00
C TYR A 208 -8.97 4.84 12.81
N LEU A 209 -8.90 3.52 13.10
CA LEU A 209 -10.09 2.64 13.05
C LEU A 209 -11.20 3.15 13.97
N HIS A 210 -10.87 3.48 15.22
CA HIS A 210 -11.82 4.01 16.19
C HIS A 210 -12.40 5.34 15.72
N ALA A 211 -11.57 6.27 15.25
CA ALA A 211 -12.05 7.53 14.71
C ALA A 211 -13.05 7.33 13.55
N LEU A 212 -12.76 6.42 12.63
CA LEU A 212 -13.62 6.12 11.48
C LEU A 212 -14.97 5.50 11.89
N LEU A 213 -14.95 4.57 12.84
CA LEU A 213 -16.14 3.84 13.26
C LEU A 213 -17.02 4.64 14.24
N ASP A 214 -16.41 5.30 15.23
CA ASP A 214 -17.11 5.96 16.34
C ASP A 214 -17.78 7.26 15.89
N THR A 215 -17.12 8.03 15.02
CA THR A 215 -17.69 9.26 14.44
C THR A 215 -18.61 9.01 13.25
N GLY A 216 -18.54 7.78 12.67
CA GLY A 216 -19.27 7.40 11.48
C GLY A 216 -18.70 8.03 10.20
N LEU A 217 -17.44 8.43 10.17
CA LEU A 217 -16.73 8.84 8.95
C LEU A 217 -16.78 7.74 7.90
N LEU A 218 -16.57 6.48 8.29
CA LEU A 218 -16.86 5.35 7.42
C LEU A 218 -18.38 5.20 7.28
N ALA A 219 -18.89 5.41 6.09
CA ALA A 219 -20.31 5.29 5.78
C ALA A 219 -20.84 3.89 6.15
N ARG A 220 -22.15 3.76 6.39
CA ARG A 220 -22.77 2.47 6.77
C ARG A 220 -22.49 1.33 5.79
N ARG A 221 -22.35 1.63 4.51
CA ARG A 221 -21.99 0.69 3.44
C ARG A 221 -20.56 0.92 2.94
N GLY A 222 -19.80 1.72 3.66
CA GLY A 222 -18.43 2.05 3.30
C GLY A 222 -17.49 0.86 3.46
N LEU A 223 -16.44 0.88 2.69
CA LEU A 223 -15.36 -0.09 2.71
C LEU A 223 -14.10 0.58 3.26
N LEU A 224 -13.52 0.00 4.32
CA LEU A 224 -12.19 0.35 4.78
C LEU A 224 -11.20 -0.66 4.19
N VAL A 225 -10.17 -0.15 3.55
CA VAL A 225 -9.05 -0.90 2.93
C VAL A 225 -7.81 -0.56 3.73
N VAL A 226 -7.17 -1.54 4.33
CA VAL A 226 -6.00 -1.33 5.19
C VAL A 226 -4.80 -2.03 4.60
N ASP A 227 -3.72 -1.28 4.34
CA ASP A 227 -2.47 -1.83 3.81
C ASP A 227 -1.52 -2.34 4.92
N ASN A 228 -0.52 -3.11 4.50
CA ASN A 228 0.57 -3.70 5.30
C ASN A 228 0.11 -4.62 6.44
N THR A 229 -1.06 -5.22 6.33
CA THR A 229 -1.61 -6.05 7.40
C THR A 229 -0.91 -7.40 7.57
N LEU A 230 -0.05 -7.81 6.64
CA LEU A 230 0.89 -8.92 6.78
C LEU A 230 2.26 -8.48 7.31
N MET A 231 2.60 -7.21 7.23
CA MET A 231 3.82 -6.58 7.77
C MET A 231 5.06 -7.46 7.59
N GLN A 232 5.38 -7.80 6.33
CA GLN A 232 6.56 -8.58 5.95
C GLN A 232 6.63 -9.98 6.62
N GLY A 233 5.52 -10.48 7.16
CA GLY A 233 5.47 -11.73 7.90
C GLY A 233 5.78 -11.61 9.39
N GLN A 234 6.13 -10.45 9.88
CA GLN A 234 6.52 -10.23 11.28
C GLN A 234 5.48 -10.72 12.31
N PRO A 235 4.15 -10.53 12.09
CA PRO A 235 3.14 -11.01 13.05
C PRO A 235 3.20 -12.51 13.38
N TRP A 236 3.83 -13.35 12.54
CA TRP A 236 3.89 -14.80 12.77
C TRP A 236 5.30 -15.40 12.69
N THR A 237 6.34 -14.64 12.32
CA THR A 237 7.73 -15.16 12.26
C THR A 237 8.47 -15.02 13.57
N GLY A 238 7.92 -14.28 14.54
CA GLY A 238 8.56 -14.01 15.83
C GLY A 238 9.62 -12.92 15.75
N GLU A 239 9.63 -12.12 14.70
CA GLU A 239 10.43 -10.89 14.61
C GLU A 239 9.74 -9.79 15.41
N GLU A 240 10.39 -9.34 16.49
CA GLU A 240 9.87 -8.30 17.36
C GLU A 240 10.32 -6.93 16.83
N THR A 241 9.45 -6.26 16.06
CA THR A 241 9.63 -4.87 15.66
C THR A 241 8.43 -4.04 16.09
N PRO A 242 8.59 -2.72 16.37
CA PRO A 242 7.47 -1.88 16.78
C PRO A 242 6.30 -1.90 15.78
N ASN A 243 6.59 -1.92 14.47
CA ASN A 243 5.56 -1.99 13.43
C ASN A 243 4.89 -3.37 13.36
N GLY A 244 5.66 -4.46 13.50
CA GLY A 244 5.11 -5.83 13.54
C GLY A 244 4.16 -6.04 14.72
N GLU A 245 4.54 -5.56 15.90
CA GLU A 245 3.71 -5.60 17.11
C GLU A 245 2.43 -4.77 16.95
N ALA A 246 2.55 -3.54 16.41
CA ALA A 246 1.42 -2.65 16.18
C ALA A 246 0.41 -3.26 15.20
N ILE A 247 0.87 -3.82 14.08
CA ILE A 247 0.01 -4.48 13.10
C ILE A 247 -0.62 -5.77 13.67
N ALA A 248 0.14 -6.58 14.41
CA ALA A 248 -0.43 -7.76 15.06
C ALA A 248 -1.56 -7.39 16.02
N ALA A 249 -1.36 -6.34 16.84
CA ALA A 249 -2.38 -5.80 17.74
C ALA A 249 -3.59 -5.26 16.98
N PHE A 250 -3.36 -4.45 15.95
CA PHE A 250 -4.43 -3.92 15.10
C PHE A 250 -5.27 -5.04 14.45
N ASN A 251 -4.63 -6.04 13.85
CA ASN A 251 -5.32 -7.16 13.22
C ASN A 251 -6.23 -7.89 14.23
N GLN A 252 -5.77 -8.04 15.48
CA GLN A 252 -6.58 -8.64 16.55
C GLN A 252 -7.75 -7.73 16.95
N VAL A 253 -7.53 -6.41 17.07
CA VAL A 253 -8.60 -5.44 17.37
C VAL A 253 -9.69 -5.50 16.32
N VAL A 254 -9.34 -5.54 15.02
CA VAL A 254 -10.34 -5.65 13.93
C VAL A 254 -11.07 -6.99 14.01
N ALA A 255 -10.34 -8.10 14.28
CA ALA A 255 -10.94 -9.44 14.37
C ALA A 255 -11.95 -9.58 15.51
N ASP A 256 -11.72 -8.87 16.61
CA ASP A 256 -12.56 -8.94 17.81
C ASP A 256 -13.69 -7.90 17.82
N ASP A 257 -13.69 -6.91 16.90
CA ASP A 257 -14.69 -5.85 16.87
C ASP A 257 -16.02 -6.34 16.24
N PRO A 258 -17.09 -6.48 17.04
CA PRO A 258 -18.37 -6.99 16.54
C PRO A 258 -19.09 -6.05 15.58
N ARG A 259 -18.59 -4.83 15.40
CA ARG A 259 -19.18 -3.83 14.49
C ARG A 259 -18.76 -4.01 13.04
N VAL A 260 -17.76 -4.87 12.79
CA VAL A 260 -17.16 -5.06 11.46
C VAL A 260 -17.04 -6.54 11.09
N GLU A 261 -16.89 -6.79 9.82
CA GLU A 261 -16.40 -8.04 9.22
C GLU A 261 -15.23 -7.73 8.32
N GLN A 262 -14.21 -8.59 8.30
CA GLN A 262 -13.02 -8.40 7.51
C GLN A 262 -12.60 -9.64 6.73
N VAL A 263 -11.77 -9.40 5.72
CA VAL A 263 -10.98 -10.42 5.02
C VAL A 263 -9.58 -9.89 4.76
N VAL A 264 -8.56 -10.68 5.08
CA VAL A 264 -7.17 -10.38 4.76
C VAL A 264 -6.82 -11.00 3.42
N LEU A 265 -6.32 -10.19 2.50
CA LEU A 265 -5.87 -10.60 1.17
C LEU A 265 -4.34 -10.55 1.10
N PRO A 266 -3.66 -11.59 0.62
CA PRO A 266 -2.21 -11.60 0.49
C PRO A 266 -1.76 -10.87 -0.79
N VAL A 267 -2.16 -9.62 -0.94
CA VAL A 267 -1.75 -8.72 -2.01
C VAL A 267 -0.63 -7.86 -1.46
N ARG A 268 0.53 -7.86 -2.10
CA ARG A 268 1.74 -7.16 -1.64
C ARG A 268 2.07 -7.48 -0.18
N ASP A 269 2.08 -6.48 0.70
CA ASP A 269 2.31 -6.66 2.14
C ASP A 269 1.02 -6.90 2.94
N GLY A 270 -0.05 -7.32 2.26
CA GLY A 270 -1.33 -7.67 2.83
C GLY A 270 -2.33 -6.52 2.88
N VAL A 271 -3.46 -6.72 2.24
CA VAL A 271 -4.57 -5.77 2.25
C VAL A 271 -5.75 -6.38 3.01
N THR A 272 -6.20 -5.71 4.07
CA THR A 272 -7.42 -6.10 4.78
C THR A 272 -8.59 -5.26 4.33
N LEU A 273 -9.64 -5.92 3.86
CA LEU A 273 -10.93 -5.29 3.55
C LEU A 273 -11.85 -5.42 4.77
N VAL A 274 -12.33 -4.27 5.26
CA VAL A 274 -13.19 -4.19 6.45
C VAL A 274 -14.49 -3.48 6.07
N ARG A 275 -15.63 -4.05 6.43
CA ARG A 275 -16.95 -3.43 6.27
C ARG A 275 -17.72 -3.40 7.58
N ARG A 276 -18.58 -2.41 7.77
CA ARG A 276 -19.50 -2.39 8.93
C ARG A 276 -20.54 -3.49 8.80
N VAL A 277 -20.85 -4.18 9.90
CA VAL A 277 -22.02 -5.06 9.97
C VAL A 277 -23.27 -4.20 10.05
N ALA A 278 -24.32 -4.61 9.35
CA ALA A 278 -25.62 -3.98 9.49
C ALA A 278 -26.17 -4.30 10.90
N GLY A 279 -26.26 -3.27 11.75
CA GLY A 279 -26.99 -3.35 13.00
C GLY A 279 -28.51 -3.33 12.76
#